data_3f41b2c098a8831a42a3235c5cb02d00
#
_entry.id   3f41b2c098a8831a42a3235c5cb02d00
#
_cell.length_a   1.000
_cell.length_b   1.000
_cell.length_c   1.000
_cell.angle_alpha   90.00
_cell.angle_beta   90.00
_cell.angle_gamma   90.00
#
_symmetry.space_group_name_H-M   'P 1'
#
loop_
_entity.id
_entity.type
_entity.pdbx_description
1 polymer ?
#
loop_
_entity_poly.entity_id
_entity_poly.type
_entity_poly.pdbx_seq_one_letter_code
_entity_poly.pdbx_strand_id
1 'polypeptide(L)'
;MAQTTTSILRPVLILCAAALGCGAESTPIFSDQTTALGLNIGTDAACWVDLDNDGWTDLVASGAVWHNNSGQSFSKIGEMGTVVAADYDNDGFVDLFSWTQLKLFHNEGGHGFREVPLPALPTLSRGACWGDWNNDGFVDLYIGGYEDWNKDLTYPGFVLLNQGGRSFVATYVDATHRSRGVAACDFMRTGHASVYVSNYRLQPNRLMIGDGTGSLRDRATDFNAEATSPGFEGGHSIGACWGDFDNDGWMDLLAGNFAHRDKRGDQPKSRFLRNMGPAGGCHFEDMGTCGIYYQESYATPAAGDYDNDGRLDFVLTTVYGTASFGVSNYPVLFHNEGGFLFSDTTSAAGLAKLPPTYQAAWADYNHDGRLDLACGGRIFANQGPAAHWLEVRLKGDGTQVNRSAIGAQVRVKVNGQTLTRQVEAGTGEGNQNDLTLHFGLGGCNGPLTLEVLWPGGRIQSFPKIGADRIIEIRSNSKKAVTLHL
;
A
#
# COMPACT_ATOMS: atom_id res chain seq x y z
N MET A 1 65.91 -7.87 -44.57
CA MET A 1 66.27 -8.44 -43.25
C MET A 1 65.26 -7.94 -42.28
N ALA A 2 64.31 -8.74 -41.90
CA ALA A 2 63.26 -8.42 -40.91
C ALA A 2 63.45 -9.36 -39.72
N GLN A 3 63.69 -8.78 -38.56
CA GLN A 3 63.78 -9.55 -37.31
C GLN A 3 62.42 -9.69 -36.68
N THR A 4 61.93 -10.89 -36.52
CA THR A 4 60.75 -11.29 -35.80
C THR A 4 61.11 -11.48 -34.35
N THR A 5 60.53 -10.67 -33.43
CA THR A 5 60.60 -10.86 -31.98
C THR A 5 59.35 -11.63 -31.54
N THR A 6 59.59 -12.84 -31.06
CA THR A 6 58.58 -13.70 -30.42
C THR A 6 58.45 -13.37 -28.96
N SER A 7 57.30 -12.86 -28.51
CA SER A 7 57.03 -12.67 -27.08
C SER A 7 56.38 -13.93 -26.49
N ILE A 8 57.06 -14.49 -25.47
CA ILE A 8 56.57 -15.66 -24.70
C ILE A 8 55.64 -15.15 -23.61
N LEU A 9 54.32 -15.45 -23.70
CA LEU A 9 53.40 -15.29 -22.61
C LEU A 9 53.58 -16.40 -21.56
N ARG A 10 53.91 -16.04 -20.34
CA ARG A 10 53.84 -16.94 -19.17
C ARG A 10 52.44 -16.96 -18.61
N PRO A 11 51.87 -18.14 -18.32
CA PRO A 11 50.58 -18.19 -17.64
C PRO A 11 50.74 -17.84 -16.15
N VAL A 12 49.99 -16.85 -15.66
CA VAL A 12 49.83 -16.56 -14.22
C VAL A 12 48.83 -17.55 -13.67
N LEU A 13 49.29 -18.46 -12.84
CA LEU A 13 48.43 -19.36 -12.06
C LEU A 13 47.83 -18.57 -10.92
N ILE A 14 46.52 -18.24 -11.01
CA ILE A 14 45.77 -17.66 -9.86
C ILE A 14 45.32 -18.85 -8.99
N LEU A 15 45.97 -19.03 -7.84
CA LEU A 15 45.47 -19.90 -6.79
C LEU A 15 44.27 -19.23 -6.15
N CYS A 16 43.07 -19.71 -6.46
CA CYS A 16 41.88 -19.43 -5.65
C CYS A 16 41.99 -20.24 -4.36
N ALA A 17 42.40 -19.59 -3.26
CA ALA A 17 42.22 -20.15 -1.92
C ALA A 17 40.73 -20.10 -1.60
N ALA A 18 40.06 -21.24 -1.67
CA ALA A 18 38.69 -21.38 -1.13
C ALA A 18 38.81 -21.31 0.41
N ALA A 19 38.53 -20.14 0.96
CA ALA A 19 38.26 -20.02 2.38
C ALA A 19 36.89 -20.67 2.63
N LEU A 20 36.88 -21.86 3.22
CA LEU A 20 35.69 -22.44 3.87
C LEU A 20 35.43 -21.57 5.10
N GLY A 21 34.79 -20.42 4.90
CA GLY A 21 34.17 -19.66 5.95
C GLY A 21 32.91 -20.43 6.36
N CYS A 22 32.89 -20.92 7.60
CA CYS A 22 31.65 -21.29 8.28
C CYS A 22 30.81 -19.99 8.32
N GLY A 23 29.92 -19.82 7.37
CA GLY A 23 29.00 -18.69 7.33
C GLY A 23 28.12 -18.79 8.57
N ALA A 24 28.26 -17.84 9.51
CA ALA A 24 27.19 -17.58 10.45
C ALA A 24 25.93 -17.34 9.59
N GLU A 25 24.90 -18.15 9.77
CA GLU A 25 23.59 -17.88 9.16
C GLU A 25 23.18 -16.47 9.63
N SER A 26 23.00 -15.55 8.69
CA SER A 26 22.52 -14.22 9.03
C SER A 26 21.17 -14.37 9.70
N THR A 27 20.98 -13.74 10.85
CA THR A 27 19.67 -13.73 11.52
C THR A 27 18.63 -13.18 10.52
N PRO A 28 17.49 -13.88 10.30
CA PRO A 28 16.46 -13.38 9.42
C PRO A 28 15.97 -11.99 9.87
N ILE A 29 15.64 -11.13 8.91
CA ILE A 29 15.11 -9.80 9.20
C ILE A 29 13.74 -9.89 9.86
N PHE A 30 12.88 -10.82 9.38
CA PHE A 30 11.54 -11.01 9.90
C PHE A 30 11.42 -12.29 10.72
N SER A 31 10.73 -12.18 11.87
CA SER A 31 10.38 -13.31 12.74
C SER A 31 8.87 -13.41 12.94
N ASP A 32 8.31 -14.61 12.75
CA ASP A 32 6.88 -14.88 12.98
C ASP A 32 6.55 -14.77 14.47
N GLN A 33 5.75 -13.76 14.84
CA GLN A 33 5.30 -13.50 16.20
C GLN A 33 3.83 -13.86 16.43
N THR A 34 3.13 -14.37 15.43
CA THR A 34 1.68 -14.59 15.46
C THR A 34 1.20 -15.29 16.73
N THR A 35 1.80 -16.42 17.05
CA THR A 35 1.42 -17.20 18.26
C THR A 35 1.86 -16.50 19.54
N ALA A 36 3.04 -15.90 19.56
CA ALA A 36 3.56 -15.19 20.74
C ALA A 36 2.69 -13.98 21.09
N LEU A 37 2.15 -13.29 20.08
CA LEU A 37 1.22 -12.17 20.23
C LEU A 37 -0.23 -12.60 20.57
N GLY A 38 -0.51 -13.90 20.65
CA GLY A 38 -1.85 -14.42 20.96
C GLY A 38 -2.82 -14.37 19.75
N LEU A 39 -2.32 -14.18 18.55
CA LEU A 39 -3.10 -14.04 17.33
C LEU A 39 -3.43 -15.40 16.70
N ASN A 40 -4.61 -15.47 16.11
CA ASN A 40 -5.05 -16.56 15.23
C ASN A 40 -5.82 -15.91 14.06
N ILE A 41 -5.11 -15.60 13.00
CA ILE A 41 -5.61 -14.87 11.84
C ILE A 41 -5.53 -15.72 10.57
N GLY A 42 -6.45 -15.51 9.64
CA GLY A 42 -6.44 -16.17 8.34
C GLY A 42 -5.68 -15.35 7.30
N THR A 43 -5.77 -15.75 6.03
CA THR A 43 -5.00 -15.21 4.89
C THR A 43 -5.75 -14.15 4.09
N ASP A 44 -6.94 -13.73 4.54
CA ASP A 44 -7.68 -12.62 3.92
C ASP A 44 -7.01 -11.30 4.25
N ALA A 45 -7.45 -10.21 3.59
CA ALA A 45 -6.86 -8.89 3.76
C ALA A 45 -6.75 -8.44 5.24
N ALA A 46 -5.77 -7.59 5.51
CA ALA A 46 -5.51 -6.99 6.82
C ALA A 46 -5.63 -5.46 6.75
N CYS A 47 -6.10 -4.88 7.86
CA CYS A 47 -6.18 -3.44 8.08
C CYS A 47 -5.53 -3.11 9.42
N TRP A 48 -4.54 -2.22 9.40
CA TRP A 48 -3.91 -1.68 10.58
C TRP A 48 -4.49 -0.30 10.92
N VAL A 49 -4.87 -0.08 12.18
CA VAL A 49 -5.49 1.17 12.61
C VAL A 49 -5.57 1.25 14.13
N ASP A 50 -5.36 2.45 14.71
CA ASP A 50 -5.55 2.75 16.13
C ASP A 50 -7.05 3.04 16.38
N LEU A 51 -7.78 2.08 16.97
CA LEU A 51 -9.24 2.11 17.11
C LEU A 51 -9.72 2.81 18.38
N ASP A 52 -8.93 2.87 19.44
CA ASP A 52 -9.32 3.46 20.71
C ASP A 52 -8.50 4.71 21.09
N ASN A 53 -7.64 5.16 20.17
CA ASN A 53 -6.77 6.33 20.33
C ASN A 53 -5.78 6.20 21.51
N ASP A 54 -5.37 4.98 21.87
CA ASP A 54 -4.34 4.75 22.88
C ASP A 54 -2.91 4.95 22.33
N GLY A 55 -2.81 5.08 21.02
CA GLY A 55 -1.58 5.31 20.29
C GLY A 55 -0.97 4.05 19.68
N TRP A 56 -1.42 2.86 20.08
CA TRP A 56 -0.97 1.57 19.55
C TRP A 56 -1.86 1.12 18.40
N THR A 57 -1.24 0.69 17.31
CA THR A 57 -1.99 0.27 16.13
C THR A 57 -2.61 -1.10 16.33
N ASP A 58 -3.95 -1.17 16.29
CA ASP A 58 -4.75 -2.39 16.32
C ASP A 58 -4.78 -3.08 14.95
N LEU A 59 -5.31 -4.30 14.91
CA LEU A 59 -5.38 -5.12 13.71
C LEU A 59 -6.81 -5.61 13.43
N VAL A 60 -7.28 -5.41 12.20
CA VAL A 60 -8.43 -6.15 11.68
C VAL A 60 -7.95 -7.11 10.61
N ALA A 61 -8.06 -8.39 10.85
CA ALA A 61 -7.59 -9.43 9.92
C ALA A 61 -8.56 -10.60 9.87
N SER A 62 -8.88 -11.06 8.66
CA SER A 62 -9.80 -12.18 8.41
C SER A 62 -11.12 -12.07 9.16
N GLY A 63 -11.64 -10.86 9.25
CA GLY A 63 -12.91 -10.54 9.91
C GLY A 63 -12.85 -10.28 11.40
N ALA A 64 -11.78 -10.65 12.08
CA ALA A 64 -11.61 -10.42 13.51
C ALA A 64 -10.92 -9.08 13.78
N VAL A 65 -11.39 -8.38 14.82
CA VAL A 65 -10.81 -7.15 15.36
C VAL A 65 -9.98 -7.49 16.59
N TRP A 66 -8.72 -7.07 16.57
CA TRP A 66 -7.73 -7.36 17.60
C TRP A 66 -7.16 -6.06 18.17
N HIS A 67 -7.38 -5.83 19.46
CA HIS A 67 -6.78 -4.71 20.19
C HIS A 67 -5.32 -5.01 20.55
N ASN A 68 -4.44 -4.05 20.32
CA ASN A 68 -3.00 -4.14 20.60
C ASN A 68 -2.69 -3.74 22.05
N ASN A 69 -2.28 -4.69 22.86
CA ASN A 69 -1.91 -4.45 24.25
C ASN A 69 -0.44 -3.93 24.34
N SER A 70 -0.23 -2.69 23.92
CA SER A 70 1.07 -1.99 23.99
C SER A 70 2.22 -2.76 23.33
N GLY A 71 2.01 -3.30 22.13
CA GLY A 71 3.00 -4.05 21.35
C GLY A 71 3.37 -5.43 21.89
N GLN A 72 2.79 -5.85 23.02
CA GLN A 72 3.17 -7.10 23.70
C GLN A 72 2.28 -8.29 23.34
N SER A 73 1.03 -8.05 23.03
CA SER A 73 0.04 -9.07 22.68
C SER A 73 -1.19 -8.44 22.05
N PHE A 74 -2.06 -9.25 21.48
CA PHE A 74 -3.34 -8.79 20.95
C PHE A 74 -4.50 -9.52 21.63
N SER A 75 -5.60 -8.80 21.85
CA SER A 75 -6.85 -9.32 22.42
C SER A 75 -7.98 -9.20 21.41
N LYS A 76 -8.69 -10.29 21.10
CA LYS A 76 -9.83 -10.24 20.19
C LYS A 76 -10.99 -9.48 20.84
N ILE A 77 -11.50 -8.43 20.17
CA ILE A 77 -12.56 -7.57 20.65
C ILE A 77 -13.83 -7.58 19.79
N GLY A 78 -13.79 -8.18 18.57
CA GLY A 78 -14.96 -8.22 17.70
C GLY A 78 -14.77 -9.00 16.42
N GLU A 79 -15.83 -9.02 15.60
CA GLU A 79 -15.85 -9.55 14.24
C GLU A 79 -16.65 -8.64 13.32
N MET A 80 -16.01 -8.08 12.27
CA MET A 80 -16.61 -7.07 11.38
C MET A 80 -16.48 -7.43 9.89
N GLY A 81 -15.93 -8.59 9.55
CA GLY A 81 -15.55 -8.93 8.18
C GLY A 81 -14.26 -8.20 7.75
N THR A 82 -13.95 -8.26 6.47
CA THR A 82 -12.78 -7.57 5.92
C THR A 82 -13.10 -6.10 5.71
N VAL A 83 -12.26 -5.20 6.22
CA VAL A 83 -12.58 -3.78 6.34
C VAL A 83 -11.52 -2.87 5.71
N VAL A 84 -11.94 -1.63 5.45
CA VAL A 84 -11.11 -0.43 5.34
C VAL A 84 -11.61 0.60 6.36
N ALA A 85 -10.69 1.36 6.95
CA ALA A 85 -10.95 2.15 8.15
C ALA A 85 -10.74 3.65 7.92
N ALA A 86 -11.66 4.47 8.43
CA ALA A 86 -11.58 5.94 8.42
C ALA A 86 -12.56 6.54 9.44
N ASP A 87 -12.28 7.69 9.97
CA ASP A 87 -13.20 8.49 10.80
C ASP A 87 -14.17 9.23 9.85
N TYR A 88 -15.32 8.59 9.54
CA TYR A 88 -16.25 9.12 8.52
C TYR A 88 -17.07 10.30 9.02
N ASP A 89 -17.31 10.43 10.33
CA ASP A 89 -18.13 11.49 10.90
C ASP A 89 -17.32 12.56 11.67
N ASN A 90 -15.98 12.44 11.63
CA ASN A 90 -15.03 13.37 12.24
C ASN A 90 -15.19 13.49 13.78
N ASP A 91 -15.64 12.43 14.45
CA ASP A 91 -15.77 12.42 15.91
C ASP A 91 -14.42 12.17 16.62
N GLY A 92 -13.41 11.72 15.89
CA GLY A 92 -12.05 11.46 16.36
C GLY A 92 -11.73 10.01 16.60
N PHE A 93 -12.67 9.08 16.41
CA PHE A 93 -12.45 7.66 16.45
C PHE A 93 -12.60 7.06 15.04
N VAL A 94 -11.74 6.12 14.69
CA VAL A 94 -11.76 5.53 13.36
C VAL A 94 -12.84 4.47 13.28
N ASP A 95 -13.68 4.56 12.23
CA ASP A 95 -14.78 3.66 11.93
C ASP A 95 -14.36 2.59 10.92
N LEU A 96 -15.19 1.54 10.76
CA LEU A 96 -14.89 0.40 9.92
C LEU A 96 -15.94 0.19 8.83
N PHE A 97 -15.53 0.21 7.58
CA PHE A 97 -16.39 -0.24 6.47
C PHE A 97 -16.01 -1.65 6.03
N SER A 98 -16.90 -2.61 6.24
CA SER A 98 -16.75 -3.98 5.75
C SER A 98 -17.17 -4.08 4.30
N TRP A 99 -16.19 -4.19 3.39
CA TRP A 99 -16.48 -4.35 1.97
C TRP A 99 -16.98 -5.76 1.60
N THR A 100 -16.76 -6.76 2.47
CA THR A 100 -17.32 -8.12 2.30
C THR A 100 -18.78 -8.21 2.72
N GLN A 101 -19.20 -7.42 3.71
CA GLN A 101 -20.57 -7.38 4.21
C GLN A 101 -21.38 -6.20 3.66
N LEU A 102 -20.72 -5.21 3.05
CA LEU A 102 -21.27 -3.92 2.63
C LEU A 102 -21.94 -3.17 3.79
N LYS A 103 -21.25 -3.14 4.94
CA LYS A 103 -21.73 -2.53 6.18
C LYS A 103 -20.73 -1.53 6.73
N LEU A 104 -21.25 -0.43 7.24
CA LEU A 104 -20.47 0.58 7.98
C LEU A 104 -20.74 0.39 9.48
N PHE A 105 -19.67 0.41 10.25
CA PHE A 105 -19.69 0.29 11.71
C PHE A 105 -19.07 1.54 12.31
N HIS A 106 -19.88 2.32 13.01
CA HIS A 106 -19.44 3.47 13.79
C HIS A 106 -18.77 2.99 15.08
N ASN A 107 -17.63 3.57 15.39
CA ASN A 107 -16.85 3.31 16.58
C ASN A 107 -17.35 4.13 17.76
N GLU A 108 -17.88 3.50 18.77
CA GLU A 108 -18.43 4.17 19.94
C GLU A 108 -17.33 4.54 20.97
N GLY A 109 -16.34 5.33 20.52
CA GLY A 109 -15.28 5.85 21.37
C GLY A 109 -14.28 4.80 21.88
N GLY A 110 -13.98 3.77 21.10
CA GLY A 110 -13.11 2.65 21.46
C GLY A 110 -13.80 1.56 22.31
N HIS A 111 -15.08 1.72 22.62
CA HIS A 111 -15.81 0.81 23.50
C HIS A 111 -16.68 -0.23 22.78
N GLY A 112 -16.74 -0.15 21.45
CA GLY A 112 -17.53 -1.06 20.63
C GLY A 112 -17.94 -0.42 19.31
N PHE A 113 -18.72 -1.17 18.54
CA PHE A 113 -19.12 -0.76 17.21
C PHE A 113 -20.63 -0.90 17.02
N ARG A 114 -21.24 0.08 16.35
CA ARG A 114 -22.66 0.11 16.01
C ARG A 114 -22.83 0.19 14.49
N GLU A 115 -23.65 -0.69 13.91
CA GLU A 115 -23.96 -0.64 12.49
C GLU A 115 -24.67 0.67 12.11
N VAL A 116 -24.21 1.31 11.04
CA VAL A 116 -24.76 2.55 10.49
C VAL A 116 -25.52 2.23 9.19
N PRO A 117 -26.76 2.73 9.03
CA PRO A 117 -27.51 2.52 7.80
C PRO A 117 -26.81 3.13 6.59
N LEU A 118 -26.67 2.35 5.53
CA LEU A 118 -26.20 2.78 4.22
C LEU A 118 -27.34 2.74 3.19
N PRO A 119 -27.22 3.48 2.08
CA PRO A 119 -28.08 3.28 0.92
C PRO A 119 -28.01 1.82 0.43
N ALA A 120 -29.03 1.35 -0.29
CA ALA A 120 -29.00 0.02 -0.90
C ALA A 120 -27.82 -0.09 -1.88
N LEU A 121 -26.97 -1.10 -1.69
CA LEU A 121 -25.81 -1.37 -2.51
C LEU A 121 -25.95 -2.74 -3.19
N PRO A 122 -26.65 -2.82 -4.33
CA PRO A 122 -26.82 -4.09 -5.06
C PRO A 122 -25.53 -4.42 -5.81
N THR A 123 -24.46 -4.76 -5.05
CA THR A 123 -23.13 -5.05 -5.58
C THR A 123 -22.51 -6.27 -4.89
N LEU A 124 -21.44 -6.78 -5.49
CA LEU A 124 -20.48 -7.69 -4.91
C LEU A 124 -19.13 -6.98 -4.98
N SER A 125 -18.43 -6.83 -3.86
CA SER A 125 -17.16 -6.11 -3.80
C SER A 125 -15.97 -7.03 -3.53
N ARG A 126 -14.80 -6.57 -4.00
CA ARG A 126 -13.48 -7.13 -3.67
C ARG A 126 -12.53 -6.09 -3.08
N GLY A 127 -12.96 -4.84 -2.99
CA GLY A 127 -12.16 -3.78 -2.40
C GLY A 127 -12.93 -2.47 -2.36
N ALA A 128 -12.55 -1.66 -1.38
CA ALA A 128 -13.02 -0.31 -1.18
C ALA A 128 -11.86 0.59 -0.73
N CYS A 129 -12.00 1.89 -0.93
CA CYS A 129 -11.07 2.88 -0.39
C CYS A 129 -11.80 4.16 0.00
N TRP A 130 -11.29 4.83 1.02
CA TRP A 130 -11.77 6.12 1.45
C TRP A 130 -11.01 7.26 0.78
N GLY A 131 -11.68 8.39 0.60
CA GLY A 131 -11.12 9.64 0.11
C GLY A 131 -12.13 10.75 0.23
N ASP A 132 -11.69 12.00 0.20
CA ASP A 132 -12.57 13.17 0.19
C ASP A 132 -12.67 13.66 -1.26
N TRP A 133 -13.70 13.17 -2.00
CA TRP A 133 -13.85 13.43 -3.43
C TRP A 133 -14.46 14.80 -3.74
N ASN A 134 -15.14 15.43 -2.76
CA ASN A 134 -15.78 16.74 -2.92
C ASN A 134 -15.09 17.85 -2.12
N ASN A 135 -14.00 17.52 -1.38
CA ASN A 135 -13.23 18.43 -0.53
C ASN A 135 -14.09 19.17 0.52
N ASP A 136 -15.07 18.48 1.10
CA ASP A 136 -15.91 19.05 2.15
C ASP A 136 -15.40 18.78 3.57
N GLY A 137 -14.27 18.05 3.68
CA GLY A 137 -13.63 17.71 4.95
C GLY A 137 -14.18 16.45 5.61
N PHE A 138 -15.07 15.70 4.93
CA PHE A 138 -15.51 14.38 5.32
C PHE A 138 -15.04 13.35 4.29
N VAL A 139 -14.67 12.18 4.74
CA VAL A 139 -14.29 11.12 3.80
C VAL A 139 -15.51 10.48 3.17
N ASP A 140 -15.43 10.28 1.87
CA ASP A 140 -16.35 9.53 1.02
C ASP A 140 -15.80 8.13 0.79
N LEU A 141 -16.61 7.22 0.23
CA LEU A 141 -16.22 5.83 0.00
C LEU A 141 -16.37 5.43 -1.47
N TYR A 142 -15.32 4.86 -2.05
CA TYR A 142 -15.38 4.18 -3.34
C TYR A 142 -15.44 2.66 -3.11
N ILE A 143 -16.39 1.99 -3.75
CA ILE A 143 -16.59 0.53 -3.66
C ILE A 143 -16.47 -0.05 -5.07
N GLY A 144 -15.50 -0.93 -5.29
CA GLY A 144 -15.36 -1.64 -6.56
C GLY A 144 -16.46 -2.70 -6.73
N GLY A 145 -17.10 -2.75 -7.90
CA GLY A 145 -18.07 -3.79 -8.26
C GLY A 145 -17.38 -4.95 -8.98
N TYR A 146 -17.67 -6.18 -8.57
CA TYR A 146 -17.07 -7.38 -9.14
C TYR A 146 -18.12 -8.26 -9.84
N GLU A 147 -17.86 -9.54 -10.01
CA GLU A 147 -18.73 -10.48 -10.71
C GLU A 147 -19.21 -11.64 -9.84
N ASP A 148 -20.35 -12.18 -10.15
CA ASP A 148 -20.77 -13.53 -9.77
C ASP A 148 -20.58 -14.45 -10.97
N TRP A 149 -19.50 -15.22 -10.92
CA TRP A 149 -19.13 -16.14 -11.99
C TRP A 149 -20.22 -17.16 -12.33
N ASN A 150 -20.94 -17.64 -11.32
CA ASN A 150 -21.96 -18.67 -11.49
C ASN A 150 -23.20 -18.14 -12.20
N LYS A 151 -23.45 -16.85 -12.10
CA LYS A 151 -24.59 -16.17 -12.71
C LYS A 151 -24.25 -15.43 -14.00
N ASP A 152 -22.97 -15.40 -14.38
CA ASP A 152 -22.45 -14.55 -15.46
C ASP A 152 -22.90 -13.09 -15.33
N LEU A 153 -22.83 -12.57 -14.12
CA LEU A 153 -23.31 -11.24 -13.76
C LEU A 153 -22.14 -10.38 -13.26
N THR A 154 -21.98 -9.20 -13.85
CA THR A 154 -21.06 -8.16 -13.35
C THR A 154 -21.86 -7.15 -12.54
N TYR A 155 -21.38 -6.85 -11.35
CA TYR A 155 -22.03 -5.91 -10.43
C TYR A 155 -21.43 -4.51 -10.55
N PRO A 156 -22.23 -3.47 -10.29
CA PRO A 156 -21.78 -2.09 -10.34
C PRO A 156 -20.83 -1.74 -9.18
N GLY A 157 -19.91 -0.81 -9.45
CA GLY A 157 -19.25 -0.05 -8.41
C GLY A 157 -20.08 1.14 -7.94
N PHE A 158 -19.76 1.69 -6.78
CA PHE A 158 -20.43 2.84 -6.20
C PHE A 158 -19.43 3.85 -5.64
N VAL A 159 -19.79 5.13 -5.75
CA VAL A 159 -19.26 6.22 -4.92
C VAL A 159 -20.34 6.58 -3.92
N LEU A 160 -20.02 6.55 -2.65
CA LEU A 160 -20.87 7.02 -1.56
C LEU A 160 -20.35 8.37 -1.09
N LEU A 161 -21.06 9.45 -1.46
CA LEU A 161 -20.73 10.80 -0.98
C LEU A 161 -21.30 11.01 0.43
N ASN A 162 -20.43 11.34 1.35
CA ASN A 162 -20.73 11.60 2.74
C ASN A 162 -21.49 12.93 2.89
N GLN A 163 -22.55 12.96 3.67
CA GLN A 163 -23.37 14.13 3.93
C GLN A 163 -23.08 14.68 5.33
N GLY A 164 -21.82 15.08 5.55
CA GLY A 164 -21.40 15.68 6.80
C GLY A 164 -21.46 14.72 8.00
N GLY A 165 -21.04 13.47 7.83
CA GLY A 165 -21.00 12.44 8.87
C GLY A 165 -22.36 11.85 9.26
N ARG A 166 -23.45 12.20 8.57
CA ARG A 166 -24.82 11.81 8.96
C ARG A 166 -25.44 10.73 8.10
N SER A 167 -25.10 10.70 6.83
CA SER A 167 -25.65 9.77 5.85
C SER A 167 -24.78 9.78 4.61
N PHE A 168 -25.05 8.85 3.68
CA PHE A 168 -24.36 8.76 2.41
C PHE A 168 -25.37 8.83 1.24
N VAL A 169 -24.95 9.45 0.14
CA VAL A 169 -25.65 9.41 -1.14
C VAL A 169 -24.84 8.53 -2.09
N ALA A 170 -25.45 7.44 -2.55
CA ALA A 170 -24.80 6.51 -3.47
C ALA A 170 -24.98 6.97 -4.91
N THR A 171 -23.86 7.02 -5.63
CA THR A 171 -23.81 7.22 -7.07
C THR A 171 -23.26 5.97 -7.74
N TYR A 172 -23.99 5.47 -8.74
CA TYR A 172 -23.60 4.33 -9.54
C TYR A 172 -22.41 4.69 -10.45
N VAL A 173 -21.38 3.81 -10.50
CA VAL A 173 -20.23 4.00 -11.39
C VAL A 173 -20.49 3.34 -12.75
N ASP A 174 -20.50 2.02 -12.81
CA ASP A 174 -20.94 1.20 -13.96
C ASP A 174 -20.96 -0.30 -13.56
N ALA A 175 -21.53 -1.15 -14.43
CA ALA A 175 -21.58 -2.60 -14.22
C ALA A 175 -20.85 -3.40 -15.30
N THR A 176 -19.96 -2.77 -16.07
CA THR A 176 -19.30 -3.43 -17.21
C THR A 176 -17.90 -3.94 -16.87
N HIS A 177 -17.28 -3.39 -15.81
CA HIS A 177 -15.94 -3.74 -15.38
C HIS A 177 -15.96 -4.63 -14.15
N ARG A 178 -15.00 -5.55 -14.09
CA ARG A 178 -14.80 -6.50 -12.99
C ARG A 178 -13.73 -5.98 -12.07
N SER A 179 -14.11 -4.99 -11.25
CA SER A 179 -13.18 -4.30 -10.35
C SER A 179 -12.81 -5.20 -9.18
N ARG A 180 -11.51 -5.35 -8.94
CA ARG A 180 -10.98 -6.06 -7.78
C ARG A 180 -10.40 -5.07 -6.78
N GLY A 181 -9.12 -4.78 -6.83
CA GLY A 181 -8.51 -3.81 -5.94
C GLY A 181 -8.78 -2.37 -6.37
N VAL A 182 -8.86 -1.49 -5.39
CA VAL A 182 -8.99 -0.03 -5.57
C VAL A 182 -8.03 0.68 -4.62
N ALA A 183 -7.41 1.76 -5.11
CA ALA A 183 -6.45 2.53 -4.32
C ALA A 183 -6.56 4.02 -4.67
N ALA A 184 -6.68 4.88 -3.67
CA ALA A 184 -6.84 6.32 -3.84
C ALA A 184 -5.51 7.07 -3.72
N CYS A 185 -5.27 8.07 -4.60
CA CYS A 185 -4.10 8.93 -4.53
C CYS A 185 -4.33 10.28 -5.20
N ASP A 186 -3.81 11.36 -4.60
CA ASP A 186 -3.61 12.63 -5.30
C ASP A 186 -2.24 12.64 -6.00
N PHE A 187 -2.10 11.81 -7.05
CA PHE A 187 -0.83 11.65 -7.78
C PHE A 187 -0.41 12.91 -8.55
N MET A 188 -1.34 13.82 -8.80
CA MET A 188 -1.08 15.11 -9.46
C MET A 188 -0.78 16.24 -8.46
N ARG A 189 -0.96 16.00 -7.15
CA ARG A 189 -0.80 17.01 -6.09
C ARG A 189 -1.66 18.25 -6.26
N THR A 190 -2.86 18.05 -6.71
CA THR A 190 -3.86 19.12 -6.91
C THR A 190 -4.70 19.37 -5.66
N GLY A 191 -4.63 18.51 -4.66
CA GLY A 191 -5.52 18.46 -3.51
C GLY A 191 -6.80 17.67 -3.77
N HIS A 192 -6.91 17.01 -4.93
CA HIS A 192 -8.07 16.20 -5.32
C HIS A 192 -7.63 14.75 -5.52
N ALA A 193 -8.12 13.86 -4.69
CA ALA A 193 -7.80 12.45 -4.81
C ALA A 193 -8.46 11.82 -6.05
N SER A 194 -7.74 10.88 -6.65
CA SER A 194 -8.19 10.02 -7.75
C SER A 194 -8.20 8.56 -7.29
N VAL A 195 -8.89 7.68 -8.00
CA VAL A 195 -8.94 6.25 -7.66
C VAL A 195 -8.42 5.43 -8.82
N TYR A 196 -7.40 4.60 -8.56
CA TYR A 196 -7.00 3.55 -9.48
C TYR A 196 -7.82 2.30 -9.23
N VAL A 197 -8.40 1.73 -10.28
CA VAL A 197 -9.28 0.56 -10.23
C VAL A 197 -8.65 -0.57 -11.03
N SER A 198 -8.24 -1.63 -10.33
CA SER A 198 -7.68 -2.84 -10.93
C SER A 198 -8.81 -3.71 -11.47
N ASN A 199 -8.85 -3.92 -12.79
CA ASN A 199 -9.89 -4.71 -13.44
C ASN A 199 -9.38 -6.08 -13.85
N TYR A 200 -10.22 -7.09 -13.69
CA TYR A 200 -9.92 -8.48 -13.99
C TYR A 200 -10.38 -8.89 -15.40
N ARG A 201 -9.98 -10.08 -15.85
CA ARG A 201 -10.39 -10.70 -17.13
C ARG A 201 -10.00 -9.93 -18.38
N LEU A 202 -8.77 -9.44 -18.42
CA LEU A 202 -8.19 -8.71 -19.55
C LEU A 202 -8.95 -7.42 -19.87
N GLN A 203 -9.67 -6.88 -18.91
CA GLN A 203 -10.27 -5.55 -19.01
C GLN A 203 -9.24 -4.47 -18.69
N PRO A 204 -9.29 -3.29 -19.34
CA PRO A 204 -8.40 -2.19 -19.01
C PRO A 204 -8.61 -1.73 -17.57
N ASN A 205 -7.52 -1.42 -16.87
CA ASN A 205 -7.62 -0.73 -15.58
C ASN A 205 -8.13 0.69 -15.79
N ARG A 206 -8.70 1.26 -14.75
CA ARG A 206 -9.27 2.60 -14.79
C ARG A 206 -8.54 3.53 -13.84
N LEU A 207 -8.37 4.77 -14.26
CA LEU A 207 -7.89 5.87 -13.43
C LEU A 207 -9.01 6.91 -13.33
N MET A 208 -9.76 6.83 -12.23
CA MET A 208 -10.91 7.68 -11.97
C MET A 208 -10.43 9.00 -11.37
N ILE A 209 -10.31 10.02 -12.20
CA ILE A 209 -9.82 11.34 -11.80
C ILE A 209 -10.91 12.11 -11.07
N GLY A 210 -10.59 12.57 -9.86
CA GLY A 210 -11.42 13.48 -9.06
C GLY A 210 -11.19 14.95 -9.46
N ASP A 211 -12.25 15.73 -9.47
CA ASP A 211 -12.23 17.17 -9.76
C ASP A 211 -12.56 18.04 -8.53
N GLY A 212 -12.67 17.41 -7.35
CA GLY A 212 -13.03 18.09 -6.11
C GLY A 212 -14.52 18.41 -5.95
N THR A 213 -15.38 17.92 -6.86
CA THR A 213 -16.83 18.13 -6.79
C THR A 213 -17.62 16.86 -6.37
N GLY A 214 -16.91 15.78 -6.05
CA GLY A 214 -17.47 14.46 -5.82
C GLY A 214 -17.68 13.64 -7.10
N SER A 215 -17.29 14.18 -8.25
CA SER A 215 -17.37 13.49 -9.54
C SER A 215 -16.04 12.82 -9.86
N LEU A 216 -16.09 11.56 -10.25
CA LEU A 216 -14.95 10.76 -10.69
C LEU A 216 -15.12 10.37 -12.16
N ARG A 217 -14.10 10.58 -12.98
CA ARG A 217 -14.12 10.27 -14.42
C ARG A 217 -12.92 9.44 -14.82
N ASP A 218 -13.18 8.37 -15.56
CA ASP A 218 -12.11 7.54 -16.10
C ASP A 218 -11.27 8.29 -17.14
N ARG A 219 -9.97 8.36 -16.89
CA ARG A 219 -8.96 8.98 -17.73
C ARG A 219 -7.72 8.10 -17.88
N ALA A 220 -7.84 6.77 -17.68
CA ALA A 220 -6.69 5.86 -17.73
C ALA A 220 -5.91 5.99 -19.03
N THR A 221 -6.59 6.00 -20.17
CA THR A 221 -5.97 6.16 -21.51
C THR A 221 -5.24 7.50 -21.66
N ASP A 222 -5.83 8.59 -21.16
CA ASP A 222 -5.21 9.90 -21.25
C ASP A 222 -3.91 10.00 -20.45
N PHE A 223 -3.80 9.25 -19.35
CA PHE A 223 -2.63 9.23 -18.47
C PHE A 223 -1.70 8.04 -18.71
N ASN A 224 -1.98 7.17 -19.70
CA ASN A 224 -1.25 5.93 -19.95
C ASN A 224 -1.21 4.99 -18.74
N ALA A 225 -2.37 4.81 -18.09
CA ALA A 225 -2.50 4.12 -16.81
C ALA A 225 -3.21 2.75 -16.90
N GLU A 226 -3.49 2.21 -18.08
CA GLU A 226 -4.19 0.92 -18.23
C GLU A 226 -3.39 -0.30 -17.74
N ALA A 227 -2.06 -0.17 -17.61
CA ALA A 227 -1.15 -1.23 -17.21
C ALA A 227 -1.31 -2.50 -18.07
N THR A 228 -1.31 -2.34 -19.38
CA THR A 228 -1.52 -3.41 -20.36
C THR A 228 -0.24 -3.75 -21.14
N SER A 229 -0.33 -4.64 -22.10
CA SER A 229 0.75 -4.98 -23.04
C SER A 229 0.21 -5.10 -24.47
N PRO A 230 1.08 -5.00 -25.50
CA PRO A 230 0.65 -5.05 -26.88
C PRO A 230 -0.24 -6.25 -27.20
N GLY A 231 -1.40 -6.00 -27.82
CA GLY A 231 -2.38 -7.03 -28.17
C GLY A 231 -3.42 -7.32 -27.09
N PHE A 232 -3.38 -6.62 -25.97
CA PHE A 232 -4.36 -6.71 -24.90
C PHE A 232 -4.92 -5.32 -24.55
N GLU A 233 -6.21 -5.25 -24.25
CA GLU A 233 -6.83 -4.03 -23.73
C GLU A 233 -6.50 -3.82 -22.24
N GLY A 234 -6.34 -4.92 -21.50
CA GLY A 234 -5.99 -4.92 -20.08
C GLY A 234 -5.40 -6.22 -19.60
N GLY A 235 -5.12 -6.33 -18.31
CA GLY A 235 -4.59 -7.50 -17.64
C GLY A 235 -5.65 -8.30 -16.87
N HIS A 236 -5.19 -9.25 -16.07
CA HIS A 236 -5.95 -9.79 -14.96
C HIS A 236 -5.49 -9.08 -13.68
N SER A 237 -5.75 -7.78 -13.61
CA SER A 237 -5.30 -6.97 -12.47
C SER A 237 -6.11 -7.30 -11.23
N ILE A 238 -5.43 -7.44 -10.09
CA ILE A 238 -6.04 -7.81 -8.82
C ILE A 238 -5.93 -6.67 -7.82
N GLY A 239 -4.75 -6.09 -7.67
CA GLY A 239 -4.54 -4.95 -6.80
C GLY A 239 -3.45 -4.04 -7.32
N ALA A 240 -3.38 -2.85 -6.77
CA ALA A 240 -2.33 -1.89 -7.05
C ALA A 240 -1.97 -1.14 -5.76
N CYS A 241 -0.76 -0.62 -5.67
CA CYS A 241 -0.36 0.31 -4.62
C CYS A 241 0.32 1.53 -5.22
N TRP A 242 0.15 2.65 -4.54
CA TRP A 242 0.86 3.89 -4.82
C TRP A 242 2.16 3.97 -4.02
N GLY A 243 3.18 4.63 -4.59
CA GLY A 243 4.43 4.87 -3.91
C GLY A 243 5.37 5.74 -4.74
N ASP A 244 6.20 6.52 -4.09
CA ASP A 244 7.31 7.27 -4.71
C ASP A 244 8.52 6.32 -4.75
N PHE A 245 8.59 5.47 -5.79
CA PHE A 245 9.55 4.36 -5.86
C PHE A 245 10.96 4.78 -6.31
N ASP A 246 11.11 5.97 -6.92
CA ASP A 246 12.42 6.52 -7.31
C ASP A 246 12.83 7.74 -6.51
N ASN A 247 12.04 8.12 -5.50
CA ASN A 247 12.27 9.26 -4.60
C ASN A 247 12.41 10.61 -5.35
N ASP A 248 11.67 10.77 -6.45
CA ASP A 248 11.61 12.04 -7.19
C ASP A 248 10.54 13.00 -6.62
N GLY A 249 9.72 12.51 -5.71
CA GLY A 249 8.68 13.25 -5.02
C GLY A 249 7.30 13.13 -5.65
N TRP A 250 7.10 12.29 -6.66
CA TRP A 250 5.81 12.03 -7.28
C TRP A 250 5.39 10.59 -7.03
N MET A 251 4.09 10.39 -6.82
CA MET A 251 3.55 9.06 -6.54
C MET A 251 3.44 8.26 -7.84
N ASP A 252 4.18 7.15 -7.91
CA ASP A 252 4.11 6.14 -8.95
C ASP A 252 3.08 5.09 -8.62
N LEU A 253 2.84 4.16 -9.55
CA LEU A 253 1.88 3.08 -9.38
C LEU A 253 2.52 1.73 -9.69
N LEU A 254 2.37 0.76 -8.79
CA LEU A 254 2.64 -0.65 -9.04
C LEU A 254 1.33 -1.41 -9.23
N ALA A 255 1.07 -1.89 -10.43
CA ALA A 255 -0.09 -2.71 -10.76
C ALA A 255 0.23 -4.21 -10.68
N GLY A 256 -0.46 -4.94 -9.79
CA GLY A 256 -0.34 -6.38 -9.63
C GLY A 256 -1.24 -7.14 -10.58
N ASN A 257 -0.65 -7.97 -11.44
CA ASN A 257 -1.34 -8.72 -12.48
C ASN A 257 -1.13 -10.23 -12.35
N PHE A 258 -2.22 -10.96 -12.38
CA PHE A 258 -2.23 -12.38 -12.66
C PHE A 258 -2.00 -12.57 -14.18
N ALA A 259 -1.00 -13.34 -14.59
CA ALA A 259 -0.62 -13.46 -15.99
C ALA A 259 -0.55 -14.92 -16.44
N HIS A 260 -1.61 -15.42 -17.02
CA HIS A 260 -1.64 -16.79 -17.55
C HIS A 260 -0.68 -16.97 -18.75
N ARG A 261 -0.12 -18.16 -18.83
CA ARG A 261 0.50 -18.66 -20.08
C ARG A 261 -0.50 -19.55 -20.80
N ASP A 262 -1.15 -19.02 -21.80
CA ASP A 262 -2.12 -19.76 -22.60
C ASP A 262 -2.00 -19.43 -24.10
N LYS A 263 -2.97 -19.91 -24.89
CA LYS A 263 -3.00 -19.73 -26.35
C LYS A 263 -3.16 -18.27 -26.79
N ARG A 264 -3.51 -17.35 -25.87
CA ARG A 264 -3.71 -15.92 -26.15
C ARG A 264 -2.40 -15.14 -26.18
N GLY A 265 -1.27 -15.77 -25.86
CA GLY A 265 0.04 -15.14 -25.82
C GLY A 265 0.46 -14.70 -24.42
N ASP A 266 1.50 -13.84 -24.35
CA ASP A 266 2.02 -13.29 -23.09
C ASP A 266 1.09 -12.22 -22.57
N GLN A 267 0.28 -12.57 -21.57
CA GLN A 267 -0.64 -11.64 -20.90
C GLN A 267 0.13 -10.58 -20.10
N PRO A 268 -0.49 -9.41 -19.85
CA PRO A 268 0.11 -8.33 -19.07
C PRO A 268 0.55 -8.81 -17.69
N LYS A 269 1.83 -8.58 -17.37
CA LYS A 269 2.47 -8.93 -16.08
C LYS A 269 2.36 -7.74 -15.13
N SER A 270 2.61 -7.98 -13.84
CA SER A 270 2.79 -6.92 -12.87
C SER A 270 3.85 -5.94 -13.34
N ARG A 271 3.58 -4.64 -13.21
CA ARG A 271 4.44 -3.58 -13.78
C ARG A 271 4.35 -2.28 -13.02
N PHE A 272 5.41 -1.51 -13.15
CA PHE A 272 5.48 -0.15 -12.64
C PHE A 272 5.06 0.85 -13.71
N LEU A 273 4.28 1.83 -13.29
CA LEU A 273 3.93 3.02 -14.03
C LEU A 273 4.54 4.22 -13.30
N ARG A 274 5.62 4.78 -13.85
CA ARG A 274 6.33 5.94 -13.31
C ARG A 274 5.58 7.22 -13.63
N ASN A 275 5.32 8.03 -12.62
CA ASN A 275 4.72 9.35 -12.78
C ASN A 275 5.77 10.36 -13.27
N MET A 276 5.59 10.93 -14.47
CA MET A 276 6.53 11.87 -15.07
C MET A 276 6.45 13.29 -14.50
N GLY A 277 5.70 13.45 -13.41
CA GLY A 277 5.51 14.73 -12.75
C GLY A 277 4.89 15.80 -13.64
N PRO A 278 4.80 17.08 -13.19
CA PRO A 278 4.11 18.15 -13.92
C PRO A 278 4.79 18.52 -15.24
N ALA A 279 6.10 18.31 -15.37
CA ALA A 279 6.83 18.54 -16.63
C ALA A 279 6.39 17.55 -17.72
N GLY A 280 6.01 16.32 -17.34
CA GLY A 280 5.41 15.32 -18.21
C GLY A 280 3.88 15.30 -18.19
N GLY A 281 3.22 16.31 -17.62
CA GLY A 281 1.76 16.38 -17.48
C GLY A 281 1.19 15.34 -16.52
N CYS A 282 2.00 14.82 -15.60
CA CYS A 282 1.70 13.70 -14.69
C CYS A 282 1.24 12.42 -15.41
N HIS A 283 1.57 12.24 -16.71
CA HIS A 283 1.35 10.99 -17.42
C HIS A 283 2.30 9.92 -16.88
N PHE A 284 1.91 8.67 -17.03
CA PHE A 284 2.75 7.55 -16.60
C PHE A 284 3.61 7.00 -17.75
N GLU A 285 4.86 6.70 -17.42
CA GLU A 285 5.76 5.90 -18.24
C GLU A 285 5.70 4.45 -17.77
N ASP A 286 5.43 3.51 -18.67
CA ASP A 286 5.44 2.08 -18.36
C ASP A 286 6.89 1.59 -18.25
N MET A 287 7.35 1.35 -17.03
CA MET A 287 8.69 0.87 -16.71
C MET A 287 8.81 -0.66 -16.87
N GLY A 288 7.72 -1.34 -17.16
CA GLY A 288 7.69 -2.81 -17.25
C GLY A 288 7.78 -3.47 -15.87
N THR A 289 8.47 -4.62 -15.82
CA THR A 289 8.51 -5.47 -14.61
C THR A 289 9.58 -5.09 -13.61
N CYS A 290 10.57 -4.28 -13.97
CA CYS A 290 11.60 -3.71 -13.08
C CYS A 290 12.32 -4.74 -12.16
N GLY A 291 12.51 -5.97 -12.63
CA GLY A 291 13.10 -7.06 -11.82
C GLY A 291 12.09 -8.03 -11.23
N ILE A 292 10.78 -7.73 -11.27
CA ILE A 292 9.74 -8.72 -10.91
C ILE A 292 9.83 -9.87 -11.91
N TYR A 293 10.29 -11.03 -11.43
CA TYR A 293 10.32 -12.23 -12.26
C TYR A 293 8.93 -12.86 -12.41
N TYR A 294 8.76 -13.70 -13.39
CA TYR A 294 7.46 -14.27 -13.70
C TYR A 294 7.01 -15.27 -12.63
N GLN A 295 5.90 -14.99 -11.98
CA GLN A 295 4.99 -15.94 -11.38
C GLN A 295 3.59 -15.69 -11.94
N GLU A 296 2.83 -16.76 -12.20
CA GLU A 296 1.52 -16.64 -12.85
C GLU A 296 0.50 -15.92 -11.97
N SER A 297 0.53 -16.16 -10.66
CA SER A 297 -0.55 -15.78 -9.78
C SER A 297 -0.26 -14.57 -8.89
N TYR A 298 0.60 -13.67 -9.31
CA TYR A 298 0.77 -12.40 -8.61
C TYR A 298 -0.54 -11.63 -8.48
N ALA A 299 -0.74 -10.95 -7.37
CA ALA A 299 -2.02 -10.34 -7.01
C ALA A 299 -1.88 -8.92 -6.46
N THR A 300 -1.71 -8.77 -5.16
CA THR A 300 -1.76 -7.51 -4.46
C THR A 300 -0.34 -7.08 -4.06
N PRO A 301 0.14 -5.91 -4.50
CA PRO A 301 1.33 -5.30 -3.96
C PRO A 301 1.01 -4.51 -2.69
N ALA A 302 1.97 -4.45 -1.76
CA ALA A 302 1.95 -3.57 -0.60
C ALA A 302 3.35 -2.96 -0.42
N ALA A 303 3.45 -1.64 -0.56
CA ALA A 303 4.69 -0.89 -0.45
C ALA A 303 5.02 -0.54 1.00
N GLY A 304 6.32 -0.64 1.38
CA GLY A 304 6.85 -0.28 2.68
C GLY A 304 8.38 -0.30 2.68
N ASP A 305 9.02 0.63 3.34
CA ASP A 305 10.47 0.72 3.49
C ASP A 305 10.88 -0.13 4.70
N TYR A 306 11.12 -1.43 4.47
CA TYR A 306 11.32 -2.39 5.57
C TYR A 306 12.71 -2.34 6.20
N ASP A 307 13.73 -1.84 5.50
CA ASP A 307 15.10 -1.77 6.00
C ASP A 307 15.55 -0.35 6.38
N ASN A 308 14.62 0.60 6.34
CA ASN A 308 14.82 2.00 6.69
C ASN A 308 15.89 2.73 5.86
N ASP A 309 16.09 2.31 4.59
CA ASP A 309 17.10 2.95 3.73
C ASP A 309 16.55 4.17 2.96
N GLY A 310 15.25 4.44 3.07
CA GLY A 310 14.54 5.56 2.46
C GLY A 310 13.88 5.22 1.12
N ARG A 311 14.13 4.03 0.56
CA ARG A 311 13.48 3.56 -0.66
C ARG A 311 12.29 2.67 -0.33
N LEU A 312 11.21 2.80 -1.10
CA LEU A 312 10.06 1.91 -0.96
C LEU A 312 10.35 0.55 -1.56
N ASP A 313 10.30 -0.46 -0.73
CA ASP A 313 10.22 -1.87 -1.08
C ASP A 313 8.76 -2.30 -1.24
N PHE A 314 8.50 -3.56 -1.57
CA PHE A 314 7.15 -4.08 -1.58
C PHE A 314 7.08 -5.60 -1.41
N VAL A 315 5.98 -6.05 -0.81
CA VAL A 315 5.55 -7.45 -0.91
C VAL A 315 4.56 -7.58 -2.07
N LEU A 316 4.75 -8.59 -2.92
CA LEU A 316 3.80 -8.95 -3.96
C LEU A 316 3.20 -10.32 -3.63
N THR A 317 1.91 -10.35 -3.33
CA THR A 317 1.19 -11.56 -2.93
C THR A 317 0.88 -12.46 -4.11
N THR A 318 0.46 -13.71 -3.85
CA THR A 318 0.03 -14.67 -4.87
C THR A 318 -1.27 -15.36 -4.46
N VAL A 319 -2.14 -15.62 -5.45
CA VAL A 319 -3.48 -16.21 -5.22
C VAL A 319 -3.41 -17.73 -5.08
N TYR A 320 -2.57 -18.39 -5.88
CA TYR A 320 -2.45 -19.84 -5.93
C TYR A 320 -1.01 -20.27 -5.64
N GLY A 321 -0.84 -21.29 -4.83
CA GLY A 321 0.47 -21.89 -4.53
C GLY A 321 1.05 -22.72 -5.68
N THR A 322 0.21 -23.17 -6.61
CA THR A 322 0.63 -23.90 -7.80
C THR A 322 -0.03 -23.31 -9.03
N ALA A 323 0.78 -22.80 -9.94
CA ALA A 323 0.36 -22.27 -11.22
C ALA A 323 0.01 -23.35 -12.22
N SER A 324 -0.43 -22.95 -13.41
CA SER A 324 -0.50 -23.79 -14.59
C SER A 324 0.85 -24.50 -14.83
N PHE A 325 0.81 -25.74 -15.24
CA PHE A 325 2.01 -26.58 -15.48
C PHE A 325 2.83 -26.93 -14.23
N GLY A 326 2.25 -26.84 -13.02
CA GLY A 326 2.87 -27.29 -11.78
C GLY A 326 3.99 -26.40 -11.23
N VAL A 327 4.10 -25.16 -11.72
CA VAL A 327 5.08 -24.20 -11.21
C VAL A 327 4.60 -23.63 -9.86
N SER A 328 5.48 -23.63 -8.86
CA SER A 328 5.16 -23.03 -7.55
C SER A 328 5.09 -21.51 -7.64
N ASN A 329 4.09 -20.94 -6.95
CA ASN A 329 3.98 -19.51 -6.70
C ASN A 329 3.95 -19.27 -5.18
N TYR A 330 4.51 -18.16 -4.76
CA TYR A 330 4.58 -17.73 -3.36
C TYR A 330 4.68 -16.21 -3.29
N PRO A 331 4.22 -15.58 -2.20
CA PRO A 331 4.45 -14.16 -1.97
C PRO A 331 5.93 -13.82 -1.94
N VAL A 332 6.32 -12.71 -2.53
CA VAL A 332 7.72 -12.28 -2.66
C VAL A 332 7.91 -10.90 -2.06
N LEU A 333 8.94 -10.76 -1.22
CA LEU A 333 9.45 -9.47 -0.78
C LEU A 333 10.53 -9.02 -1.77
N PHE A 334 10.29 -7.87 -2.40
CA PHE A 334 11.22 -7.23 -3.32
C PHE A 334 11.86 -6.03 -2.65
N HIS A 335 13.19 -6.02 -2.63
CA HIS A 335 14.00 -4.88 -2.17
C HIS A 335 14.28 -3.93 -3.34
N ASN A 336 14.19 -2.63 -3.08
CA ASN A 336 14.42 -1.56 -4.04
C ASN A 336 15.91 -1.20 -4.12
N GLU A 337 16.58 -1.61 -5.19
CA GLU A 337 18.00 -1.29 -5.45
C GLU A 337 18.22 0.16 -5.95
N GLY A 338 17.12 0.92 -6.15
CA GLY A 338 17.10 2.23 -6.78
C GLY A 338 16.91 2.19 -8.29
N GLY A 339 16.44 3.31 -8.87
CA GLY A 339 16.27 3.45 -10.31
C GLY A 339 15.28 2.47 -10.95
N PHE A 340 14.22 2.10 -10.27
CA PHE A 340 13.24 1.07 -10.69
C PHE A 340 13.86 -0.31 -10.92
N LEU A 341 14.81 -0.71 -10.12
CA LEU A 341 15.35 -2.06 -10.12
C LEU A 341 15.05 -2.72 -8.77
N PHE A 342 14.43 -3.89 -8.79
CA PHE A 342 14.03 -4.62 -7.59
C PHE A 342 14.59 -6.05 -7.59
N SER A 343 14.99 -6.54 -6.42
CA SER A 343 15.53 -7.88 -6.23
C SER A 343 14.74 -8.67 -5.18
N ASP A 344 14.62 -9.99 -5.38
CA ASP A 344 13.95 -10.90 -4.44
C ASP A 344 14.81 -11.14 -3.20
N THR A 345 14.33 -10.68 -2.05
CA THR A 345 14.96 -10.87 -0.74
C THR A 345 14.18 -11.80 0.19
N THR A 346 13.09 -12.40 -0.28
CA THR A 346 12.14 -13.21 0.51
C THR A 346 12.84 -14.24 1.41
N SER A 347 13.75 -15.02 0.84
CA SER A 347 14.45 -16.07 1.59
C SER A 347 15.43 -15.50 2.61
N ALA A 348 16.22 -14.48 2.24
CA ALA A 348 17.17 -13.82 3.10
C ALA A 348 16.49 -13.08 4.26
N ALA A 349 15.30 -12.51 3.98
CA ALA A 349 14.51 -11.82 4.98
C ALA A 349 13.74 -12.77 5.94
N GLY A 350 13.72 -14.08 5.70
CA GLY A 350 13.04 -15.05 6.57
C GLY A 350 11.56 -15.30 6.20
N LEU A 351 11.09 -14.80 5.06
CA LEU A 351 9.70 -14.91 4.60
C LEU A 351 9.46 -16.10 3.65
N ALA A 352 10.42 -17.02 3.51
CA ALA A 352 10.28 -18.18 2.65
C ALA A 352 9.07 -19.05 3.05
N LYS A 353 8.37 -19.58 2.03
CA LYS A 353 7.23 -20.51 2.21
C LYS A 353 5.97 -19.87 2.78
N LEU A 354 5.73 -18.58 2.53
CA LEU A 354 4.42 -18.02 2.80
C LEU A 354 3.32 -18.71 1.97
N PRO A 355 2.13 -18.96 2.57
CA PRO A 355 1.01 -19.49 1.81
C PRO A 355 0.48 -18.47 0.81
N PRO A 356 -0.26 -18.91 -0.23
CA PRO A 356 -1.01 -18.00 -1.07
C PRO A 356 -1.94 -17.13 -0.25
N THR A 357 -1.99 -15.84 -0.59
CA THR A 357 -2.72 -14.85 0.20
C THR A 357 -3.03 -13.61 -0.64
N TYR A 358 -4.08 -12.88 -0.27
CA TYR A 358 -4.30 -11.49 -0.68
C TYR A 358 -3.77 -10.50 0.37
N GLN A 359 -3.38 -11.01 1.54
CA GLN A 359 -2.99 -10.22 2.69
C GLN A 359 -1.55 -9.76 2.56
N ALA A 360 -1.36 -8.44 2.55
CA ALA A 360 -0.09 -7.78 2.80
C ALA A 360 -0.38 -6.36 3.30
N ALA A 361 0.03 -6.06 4.54
CA ALA A 361 -0.13 -4.74 5.13
C ALA A 361 0.99 -4.45 6.13
N TRP A 362 1.45 -3.20 6.18
CA TRP A 362 2.56 -2.73 6.98
C TRP A 362 2.11 -1.84 8.14
N ALA A 363 2.76 -2.01 9.29
CA ALA A 363 2.69 -1.12 10.44
C ALA A 363 3.92 -1.31 11.35
N ASP A 364 4.30 -0.32 12.10
CA ASP A 364 5.17 -0.48 13.28
C ASP A 364 4.27 -0.72 14.50
N TYR A 365 3.84 -1.99 14.72
CA TYR A 365 2.88 -2.30 15.77
C TYR A 365 3.49 -2.25 17.17
N ASN A 366 4.83 -2.25 17.29
CA ASN A 366 5.57 -2.32 18.56
C ASN A 366 6.36 -1.05 18.86
N HIS A 367 6.28 -0.02 18.01
CA HIS A 367 6.95 1.29 18.10
C HIS A 367 8.47 1.21 18.21
N ASP A 368 9.08 0.28 17.48
CA ASP A 368 10.53 0.14 17.46
C ASP A 368 11.19 0.87 16.28
N GLY A 369 10.39 1.54 15.44
CA GLY A 369 10.82 2.34 14.30
C GLY A 369 11.10 1.50 13.05
N ARG A 370 10.62 0.27 12.99
CA ARG A 370 10.73 -0.62 11.83
C ARG A 370 9.34 -1.11 11.43
N LEU A 371 9.10 -1.14 10.13
CA LEU A 371 7.83 -1.68 9.63
C LEU A 371 7.77 -3.20 9.82
N ASP A 372 6.73 -3.65 10.49
CA ASP A 372 6.32 -5.03 10.65
C ASP A 372 5.31 -5.41 9.57
N LEU A 373 5.16 -6.70 9.27
CA LEU A 373 4.38 -7.19 8.14
C LEU A 373 3.26 -8.15 8.58
N ALA A 374 2.03 -7.82 8.22
CA ALA A 374 0.93 -8.79 8.19
C ALA A 374 0.87 -9.45 6.81
N CYS A 375 1.14 -10.75 6.71
CA CYS A 375 1.12 -11.48 5.43
C CYS A 375 0.87 -12.97 5.63
N GLY A 376 -0.02 -13.56 4.82
CA GLY A 376 -0.23 -14.99 4.79
C GLY A 376 -0.74 -15.61 6.09
N GLY A 377 -1.59 -14.89 6.81
CA GLY A 377 -2.13 -15.31 8.09
C GLY A 377 -1.13 -15.21 9.25
N ARG A 378 -0.10 -14.38 9.11
CA ARG A 378 0.97 -14.21 10.10
C ARG A 378 1.31 -12.75 10.30
N ILE A 379 1.85 -12.47 11.50
CA ILE A 379 2.48 -11.20 11.83
C ILE A 379 3.97 -11.45 12.01
N PHE A 380 4.75 -10.73 11.22
CA PHE A 380 6.20 -10.80 11.23
C PHE A 380 6.78 -9.53 11.84
N ALA A 381 7.42 -9.66 13.00
CA ALA A 381 8.19 -8.56 13.57
C ALA A 381 9.51 -8.39 12.83
N ASN A 382 9.84 -7.15 12.50
CA ASN A 382 11.07 -6.77 11.85
C ASN A 382 12.21 -6.62 12.87
N GLN A 383 13.21 -7.45 12.76
CA GLN A 383 14.43 -7.47 13.62
C GLN A 383 15.67 -7.02 12.84
N GLY A 384 15.48 -6.32 11.72
CA GLY A 384 16.58 -5.82 10.89
C GLY A 384 17.52 -4.85 11.62
N PRO A 385 18.63 -4.52 11.00
CA PRO A 385 19.61 -3.61 11.61
C PRO A 385 18.99 -2.24 11.87
N ALA A 386 19.45 -1.59 12.94
CA ALA A 386 19.00 -0.25 13.26
C ALA A 386 19.48 0.76 12.20
N ALA A 387 18.54 1.54 11.68
CA ALA A 387 18.77 2.71 10.83
C ALA A 387 17.89 3.85 11.36
N HIS A 388 18.16 5.09 10.92
CA HIS A 388 17.33 6.21 11.36
C HIS A 388 15.98 6.20 10.66
N TRP A 389 14.96 6.69 11.34
CA TRP A 389 13.57 6.68 10.88
C TRP A 389 12.80 7.91 11.37
N LEU A 390 11.63 8.11 10.81
CA LEU A 390 10.66 9.09 11.27
C LEU A 390 9.25 8.58 10.98
N GLU A 391 8.39 8.63 11.98
CA GLU A 391 6.96 8.41 11.80
C GLU A 391 6.18 9.69 11.95
N VAL A 392 5.18 9.88 11.06
CA VAL A 392 4.36 11.08 10.99
C VAL A 392 2.90 10.71 11.06
N ARG A 393 2.28 11.01 12.19
CA ARG A 393 0.84 10.91 12.38
C ARG A 393 0.19 12.24 12.01
N LEU A 394 -0.72 12.22 11.05
CA LEU A 394 -1.45 13.42 10.63
C LEU A 394 -2.86 13.42 11.23
N LYS A 395 -3.33 14.60 11.68
CA LYS A 395 -4.71 14.79 12.11
C LYS A 395 -5.31 16.04 11.45
N GLY A 396 -6.42 15.83 10.75
CA GLY A 396 -7.24 16.91 10.21
C GLY A 396 -8.00 17.67 11.29
N ASP A 397 -8.56 18.81 10.91
CA ASP A 397 -9.38 19.63 11.84
C ASP A 397 -10.85 19.18 11.91
N GLY A 398 -11.25 18.22 11.04
CA GLY A 398 -12.61 17.71 10.97
C GLY A 398 -13.59 18.70 10.32
N THR A 399 -13.10 19.72 9.62
CA THR A 399 -13.93 20.73 8.94
C THR A 399 -13.49 21.06 7.53
N GLN A 400 -12.19 21.30 7.32
CA GLN A 400 -11.58 21.51 6.01
C GLN A 400 -10.72 20.31 5.56
N VAL A 401 -10.26 19.55 6.53
CA VAL A 401 -9.47 18.34 6.33
C VAL A 401 -10.09 17.26 7.20
N ASN A 402 -10.45 16.12 6.60
CA ASN A 402 -11.00 15.00 7.33
C ASN A 402 -10.09 14.60 8.51
N ARG A 403 -10.68 14.14 9.60
CA ARG A 403 -9.97 13.92 10.87
C ARG A 403 -8.83 12.89 10.74
N SER A 404 -9.02 11.85 9.95
CA SER A 404 -8.00 10.83 9.64
C SER A 404 -6.91 11.33 8.70
N ALA A 405 -7.02 12.55 8.15
CA ALA A 405 -6.10 13.15 7.16
C ALA A 405 -5.89 12.30 5.90
N ILE A 406 -6.86 11.43 5.54
CA ILE A 406 -6.79 10.59 4.35
C ILE A 406 -6.65 11.46 3.10
N GLY A 407 -5.68 11.11 2.24
CA GLY A 407 -5.29 11.85 1.05
C GLY A 407 -4.18 12.87 1.29
N ALA A 408 -3.81 13.16 2.56
CA ALA A 408 -2.68 14.04 2.85
C ALA A 408 -1.35 13.38 2.46
N GLN A 409 -0.42 14.16 1.89
CA GLN A 409 0.92 13.72 1.53
C GLN A 409 1.98 14.42 2.37
N VAL A 410 2.96 13.65 2.84
CA VAL A 410 4.15 14.18 3.52
C VAL A 410 5.37 13.98 2.61
N ARG A 411 6.14 15.04 2.44
CA ARG A 411 7.44 15.01 1.80
C ARG A 411 8.54 15.28 2.81
N VAL A 412 9.54 14.43 2.83
CA VAL A 412 10.75 14.58 3.65
C VAL A 412 11.95 14.71 2.74
N LYS A 413 12.73 15.77 2.91
CA LYS A 413 13.98 15.95 2.16
C LYS A 413 15.14 15.33 2.91
N VAL A 414 15.76 14.31 2.31
CA VAL A 414 16.86 13.54 2.86
C VAL A 414 17.97 13.40 1.81
N ASN A 415 19.19 13.84 2.11
CA ASN A 415 20.37 13.65 1.23
C ASN A 415 20.16 14.07 -0.24
N GLY A 416 19.33 15.08 -0.49
CA GLY A 416 19.05 15.61 -1.83
C GLY A 416 17.90 14.90 -2.57
N GLN A 417 17.36 13.84 -1.99
CA GLN A 417 16.14 13.15 -2.47
C GLN A 417 14.89 13.69 -1.76
N THR A 418 13.73 13.42 -2.33
CA THR A 418 12.43 13.75 -1.72
C THR A 418 11.65 12.46 -1.52
N LEU A 419 11.53 12.01 -0.29
CA LEU A 419 10.71 10.86 0.06
C LEU A 419 9.26 11.31 0.20
N THR A 420 8.33 10.71 -0.53
CA THR A 420 6.90 11.05 -0.45
C THR A 420 6.11 9.85 0.06
N ARG A 421 5.23 10.09 1.02
CA ARG A 421 4.24 9.11 1.52
C ARG A 421 2.87 9.78 1.59
N GLN A 422 1.81 9.00 1.45
CA GLN A 422 0.42 9.46 1.53
C GLN A 422 -0.34 8.68 2.59
N VAL A 423 -1.24 9.35 3.31
CA VAL A 423 -2.20 8.66 4.17
C VAL A 423 -3.25 7.99 3.30
N GLU A 424 -3.22 6.66 3.24
CA GLU A 424 -4.11 5.83 2.44
C GLU A 424 -5.08 5.06 3.34
N ALA A 425 -6.32 4.90 2.89
CA ALA A 425 -7.31 4.09 3.57
C ALA A 425 -7.97 3.14 2.57
N GLY A 426 -7.30 2.04 2.35
CA GLY A 426 -7.61 0.99 1.37
C GLY A 426 -6.64 0.98 0.20
N THR A 427 -5.94 -0.16 0.03
CA THR A 427 -4.98 -0.43 -1.03
C THR A 427 -5.07 -1.89 -1.48
N GLY A 428 -4.53 -2.19 -2.65
CA GLY A 428 -4.53 -3.55 -3.17
C GLY A 428 -5.94 -4.14 -3.32
N GLU A 429 -6.17 -5.36 -2.88
CA GLU A 429 -7.50 -6.00 -2.77
C GLU A 429 -7.98 -5.93 -1.32
N GLY A 430 -8.34 -4.71 -0.86
CA GLY A 430 -8.97 -4.48 0.44
C GLY A 430 -8.05 -4.60 1.66
N ASN A 431 -6.75 -4.41 1.50
CA ASN A 431 -5.81 -4.22 2.61
C ASN A 431 -5.73 -2.74 3.00
N GLN A 432 -5.15 -2.48 4.15
CA GLN A 432 -4.83 -1.12 4.58
C GLN A 432 -3.58 -1.14 5.48
N ASN A 433 -2.56 -0.36 5.11
CA ASN A 433 -1.43 -0.05 5.97
C ASN A 433 -1.86 0.88 7.11
N ASP A 434 -1.03 1.02 8.14
CA ASP A 434 -1.26 2.03 9.17
C ASP A 434 -1.39 3.43 8.56
N LEU A 435 -2.26 4.25 9.15
CA LEU A 435 -2.42 5.65 8.77
C LEU A 435 -1.21 6.51 9.19
N THR A 436 -0.36 6.04 10.09
CA THR A 436 0.91 6.66 10.45
C THR A 436 1.93 6.44 9.33
N LEU A 437 2.47 7.53 8.78
CA LEU A 437 3.41 7.48 7.67
C LEU A 437 4.81 7.19 8.17
N HIS A 438 5.43 6.15 7.66
CA HIS A 438 6.78 5.74 8.00
C HIS A 438 7.80 6.18 6.94
N PHE A 439 8.93 6.71 7.38
CA PHE A 439 10.06 7.12 6.56
C PHE A 439 11.36 6.52 7.12
N GLY A 440 11.98 5.62 6.39
CA GLY A 440 13.37 5.27 6.63
C GLY A 440 14.27 6.41 6.20
N LEU A 441 15.34 6.66 6.95
CA LEU A 441 16.24 7.79 6.75
C LEU A 441 17.68 7.34 6.51
N GLY A 442 17.93 6.01 6.52
CA GLY A 442 19.26 5.44 6.40
C GLY A 442 20.21 5.97 7.48
N GLY A 443 21.32 6.57 7.07
CA GLY A 443 22.27 7.20 7.99
C GLY A 443 21.96 8.65 8.35
N CYS A 444 20.83 9.23 7.95
CA CYS A 444 20.49 10.63 8.20
C CYS A 444 19.79 10.81 9.55
N ASN A 445 20.43 11.40 10.54
CA ASN A 445 19.87 11.67 11.86
C ASN A 445 19.24 13.08 12.02
N GLY A 446 19.05 13.81 10.93
CA GLY A 446 18.39 15.13 10.91
C GLY A 446 19.36 16.31 11.02
N PRO A 447 18.88 17.54 11.17
CA PRO A 447 17.47 17.93 11.19
C PRO A 447 16.80 17.89 9.81
N LEU A 448 15.58 17.41 9.78
CA LEU A 448 14.77 17.25 8.56
C LEU A 448 13.87 18.47 8.31
N THR A 449 13.45 18.62 7.06
CA THR A 449 12.36 19.52 6.68
C THR A 449 11.24 18.71 6.05
N LEU A 450 10.05 18.84 6.61
CA LEU A 450 8.84 18.20 6.12
C LEU A 450 7.96 19.23 5.41
N GLU A 451 7.31 18.79 4.35
CA GLU A 451 6.21 19.49 3.69
C GLU A 451 4.98 18.58 3.73
N VAL A 452 3.86 19.12 4.20
CA VAL A 452 2.57 18.42 4.21
C VAL A 452 1.65 19.09 3.20
N LEU A 453 1.21 18.35 2.21
CA LEU A 453 0.11 18.70 1.32
C LEU A 453 -1.18 18.08 1.90
N TRP A 454 -2.10 18.91 2.32
CA TRP A 454 -3.40 18.50 2.84
C TRP A 454 -4.43 18.31 1.71
N PRO A 455 -5.46 17.47 1.88
CA PRO A 455 -6.64 17.49 1.02
C PRO A 455 -7.15 18.92 0.81
N GLY A 456 -7.59 19.26 -0.41
CA GLY A 456 -7.91 20.64 -0.79
C GLY A 456 -6.71 21.50 -1.18
N GLY A 457 -5.48 20.94 -1.21
CA GLY A 457 -4.30 21.56 -1.83
C GLY A 457 -3.49 22.52 -0.93
N ARG A 458 -3.84 22.66 0.35
CA ARG A 458 -3.10 23.51 1.27
C ARG A 458 -1.76 22.88 1.66
N ILE A 459 -0.66 23.64 1.57
CA ILE A 459 0.69 23.18 1.92
C ILE A 459 1.15 23.83 3.22
N GLN A 460 1.78 23.02 4.09
CA GLN A 460 2.48 23.47 5.31
C GLN A 460 3.90 22.91 5.35
N SER A 461 4.84 23.69 5.90
CA SER A 461 6.23 23.27 6.07
C SER A 461 6.64 23.27 7.54
N PHE A 462 7.37 22.22 7.94
CA PHE A 462 7.83 21.99 9.30
C PHE A 462 9.35 21.74 9.27
N PRO A 463 10.17 22.77 9.55
CA PRO A 463 11.63 22.66 9.57
C PRO A 463 12.13 22.11 10.91
N LYS A 464 13.35 21.56 10.90
CA LYS A 464 14.10 21.14 12.08
C LYS A 464 13.46 20.00 12.86
N ILE A 465 12.87 19.05 12.16
CA ILE A 465 12.36 17.80 12.76
C ILE A 465 13.55 16.85 12.99
N GLY A 466 13.62 16.26 14.17
CA GLY A 466 14.63 15.23 14.48
C GLY A 466 14.19 13.85 14.00
N ALA A 467 15.16 12.97 13.78
CA ALA A 467 14.95 11.55 13.51
C ALA A 467 14.60 10.75 14.78
N ASP A 468 14.32 9.47 14.61
CA ASP A 468 14.09 8.44 15.64
C ASP A 468 12.95 8.81 16.61
N ARG A 469 11.81 9.15 16.03
CA ARG A 469 10.62 9.54 16.79
C ARG A 469 9.33 9.45 16.00
N ILE A 470 8.23 9.38 16.72
CA ILE A 470 6.88 9.57 16.21
C ILE A 470 6.49 11.04 16.45
N ILE A 471 5.98 11.72 15.45
CA ILE A 471 5.46 13.07 15.56
C ILE A 471 3.98 13.15 15.15
N GLU A 472 3.22 14.01 15.80
CA GLU A 472 1.87 14.38 15.36
C GLU A 472 1.89 15.78 14.74
N ILE A 473 1.26 15.91 13.56
CA ILE A 473 1.02 17.19 12.90
C ILE A 473 -0.47 17.35 12.67
N ARG A 474 -1.01 18.47 13.17
CA ARG A 474 -2.41 18.83 12.99
C ARG A 474 -2.57 19.87 11.90
N SER A 475 -3.61 19.73 11.07
CA SER A 475 -3.87 20.65 9.95
C SER A 475 -4.02 22.10 10.36
N ASN A 476 -4.53 22.39 11.55
CA ASN A 476 -4.70 23.72 12.13
C ASN A 476 -3.51 24.21 12.98
N SER A 477 -2.41 23.44 13.07
CA SER A 477 -1.22 23.76 13.88
C SER A 477 -0.02 24.11 12.98
N LYS A 478 0.82 25.02 13.46
CA LYS A 478 2.12 25.31 12.84
C LYS A 478 3.28 24.56 13.50
N LYS A 479 2.99 23.64 14.39
CA LYS A 479 3.99 22.88 15.16
C LYS A 479 3.73 21.38 15.01
N ALA A 480 4.82 20.63 14.84
CA ALA A 480 4.84 19.19 15.05
C ALA A 480 5.09 18.92 16.54
N VAL A 481 4.44 17.90 17.08
CA VAL A 481 4.55 17.47 18.49
C VAL A 481 5.14 16.07 18.49
N THR A 482 6.22 15.85 19.25
CA THR A 482 6.75 14.50 19.47
C THR A 482 5.81 13.73 20.39
N LEU A 483 5.42 12.52 19.98
CA LEU A 483 4.66 11.60 20.82
C LEU A 483 5.63 10.76 21.66
N HIS A 484 5.23 10.45 22.87
CA HIS A 484 5.93 9.56 23.80
C HIS A 484 4.95 8.43 24.15
N LEU A 485 5.00 7.36 23.35
CA LEU A 485 4.11 6.20 23.46
C LEU A 485 4.81 5.06 24.22
#